data_71499c128d15e0ecaa248f5ff78b406f
#
_entry.id   71499c128d15e0ecaa248f5ff78b406f
#
_cell.length_a   1.000
_cell.length_b   1.000
_cell.length_c   1.000
_cell.angle_alpha   90.00
_cell.angle_beta   90.00
_cell.angle_gamma   90.00
#
_symmetry.space_group_name_H-M   'P 1'
#
loop_
_entity.id
_entity.type
_entity.pdbx_description
1 polymer ?
#
loop_
_entity_poly.entity_id
_entity_poly.type
_entity_poly.pdbx_seq_one_letter_code
_entity_poly.pdbx_strand_id
1 'polypeptide(L)' 'MATVMPTSELVRKAAAFIAEEKELHPEKKLSALLDEAGMRFNLNPLDAASLERIFTEEQGAQ' A
#
# COMPACT_ATOMS: atom_id res chain seq x y z
N MET A 1 -6.14 -20.37 12.67
CA MET A 1 -6.09 -19.78 12.46
C MET A 1 -5.65 -18.94 12.16
N ALA A 2 -5.56 -18.51 12.05
CA ALA A 2 -5.44 -17.68 11.51
C ALA A 2 -4.79 -16.77 11.84
N THR A 3 -4.13 -16.39 11.68
CA THR A 3 -3.48 -15.53 11.95
C THR A 3 -3.48 -14.58 11.36
N VAL A 4 -3.74 -13.77 11.52
CA VAL A 4 -3.92 -12.82 10.99
C VAL A 4 -3.17 -11.80 11.04
N MET A 5 -2.86 -11.19 10.25
CA MET A 5 -2.24 -10.17 10.17
C MET A 5 -3.04 -9.13 10.41
N PRO A 6 -2.82 -8.33 11.16
CA PRO A 6 -3.65 -7.27 11.48
C PRO A 6 -3.49 -6.23 10.46
N THR A 7 -4.00 -6.35 9.38
CA THR A 7 -4.00 -5.32 8.39
C THR A 7 -5.18 -4.42 8.68
N SER A 8 -4.92 -3.18 8.96
CA SER A 8 -6.01 -2.28 9.30
C SER A 8 -6.82 -1.99 8.05
N GLU A 9 -8.02 -1.49 8.28
CA GLU A 9 -8.87 -1.16 7.18
C GLU A 9 -8.29 -0.04 6.36
N LEU A 10 -7.61 0.87 7.00
CA LEU A 10 -6.99 1.97 6.28
C LEU A 10 -5.93 1.44 5.32
N VAL A 11 -5.17 0.44 5.75
CA VAL A 11 -4.16 -0.13 4.90
C VAL A 11 -4.82 -0.79 3.70
N ARG A 12 -5.93 -1.45 3.91
CA ARG A 12 -6.63 -2.10 2.81
C ARG A 12 -7.15 -1.09 1.82
N LYS A 13 -7.71 0.00 2.31
CA LYS A 13 -8.21 1.04 1.43
C LYS A 13 -7.08 1.69 0.68
N ALA A 14 -5.96 1.91 1.36
CA ALA A 14 -4.82 2.52 0.71
C ALA A 14 -4.27 1.59 -0.37
N ALA A 15 -4.26 0.30 -0.09
CA ALA A 15 -3.78 -0.65 -1.08
C ALA A 15 -4.65 -0.64 -2.33
N ALA A 16 -5.96 -0.57 -2.12
CA ALA A 16 -6.88 -0.51 -3.25
C ALA A 16 -6.66 0.76 -4.05
N PHE A 17 -6.42 1.86 -3.36
CA PHE A 17 -6.17 3.12 -4.02
C PHE A 17 -4.91 3.03 -4.89
N ILE A 18 -3.86 2.44 -4.34
CA ILE A 18 -2.62 2.33 -5.09
C ILE A 18 -2.80 1.42 -6.31
N ALA A 19 -3.50 0.32 -6.13
CA ALA A 19 -3.73 -0.59 -7.24
C ALA A 19 -4.47 0.10 -8.36
N GLU A 20 -5.45 0.89 -8.00
CA GLU A 20 -6.21 1.61 -8.99
C GLU A 20 -5.37 2.65 -9.69
N GLU A 21 -4.59 3.38 -8.93
CA GLU A 21 -3.75 4.41 -9.49
C GLU A 21 -2.73 3.81 -10.43
N LYS A 22 -2.20 2.64 -10.09
CA LYS A 22 -1.24 2.02 -10.94
C LYS A 22 -1.84 1.62 -12.27
N GLU A 23 -3.09 1.24 -12.27
CA GLU A 23 -3.76 0.89 -13.50
C GLU A 23 -4.01 2.12 -14.35
N LEU A 24 -4.39 3.19 -13.73
CA LEU A 24 -4.67 4.42 -14.46
C LEU A 24 -3.40 5.14 -14.87
N HIS A 25 -2.40 5.06 -14.05
CA HIS A 25 -1.15 5.77 -14.30
C HIS A 25 0.03 4.85 -14.13
N PRO A 26 0.23 3.94 -15.04
CA PRO A 26 1.33 2.97 -14.88
C PRO A 26 2.70 3.62 -14.88
N GLU A 27 2.80 4.85 -15.33
CA GLU A 27 4.08 5.52 -15.33
C GLU A 27 4.50 6.01 -13.97
N LYS A 28 3.57 6.06 -13.01
CA LYS A 28 3.90 6.55 -11.70
C LYS A 28 4.70 5.52 -10.93
N LYS A 29 5.64 6.00 -10.16
CA LYS A 29 6.45 5.10 -9.36
C LYS A 29 5.69 4.65 -8.14
N LEU A 30 5.98 3.43 -7.73
CA LEU A 30 5.32 2.88 -6.56
C LEU A 30 5.59 3.72 -5.33
N SER A 31 6.82 4.20 -5.17
CA SER A 31 7.13 4.99 -3.99
C SER A 31 6.30 6.27 -3.94
N ALA A 32 6.03 6.86 -5.09
CA ALA A 32 5.21 8.06 -5.13
C ALA A 32 3.78 7.74 -4.71
N LEU A 33 3.28 6.59 -5.16
CA LEU A 33 1.93 6.21 -4.82
C LEU A 33 1.81 5.86 -3.34
N LEU A 34 2.84 5.24 -2.80
CA LEU A 34 2.84 4.93 -1.38
C LEU A 34 2.83 6.20 -0.55
N ASP A 35 3.60 7.17 -0.98
CA ASP A 35 3.63 8.44 -0.28
C ASP A 35 2.27 9.10 -0.33
N GLU A 36 1.68 9.12 -1.48
CA GLU A 36 0.39 9.74 -1.64
C GLU A 36 -0.67 9.04 -0.79
N ALA A 37 -0.66 7.72 -0.81
CA ALA A 37 -1.62 6.98 -0.02
C ALA A 37 -1.43 7.24 1.45
N GLY A 38 -0.18 7.31 1.89
CA GLY A 38 0.09 7.58 3.29
C GLY A 38 -0.49 8.90 3.74
N MET A 39 -0.37 9.90 2.89
CA MET A 39 -0.90 11.19 3.25
C MET A 39 -2.41 11.25 3.10
N ARG A 40 -2.91 10.64 2.05
CA ARG A 40 -4.34 10.69 1.82
C ARG A 40 -5.14 9.97 2.88
N PHE A 41 -4.66 8.84 3.33
CA PHE A 41 -5.37 8.08 4.34
C PHE A 41 -4.80 8.29 5.74
N ASN A 42 -3.85 9.20 5.84
CA ASN A 42 -3.29 9.54 7.14
C ASN A 42 -2.79 8.31 7.87
N LEU A 43 -2.00 7.52 7.19
CA LEU A 43 -1.50 6.31 7.79
C LEU A 43 -0.41 6.61 8.79
N ASN A 44 -0.37 5.87 9.87
CA ASN A 44 0.71 6.05 10.82
C ASN A 44 1.91 5.27 10.28
N PRO A 45 3.08 5.45 10.88
CA PRO A 45 4.29 4.81 10.33
C PRO A 45 4.19 3.30 10.22
N LEU A 46 3.50 2.70 11.15
CA LEU A 46 3.38 1.27 11.14
C LEU A 46 2.52 0.81 9.98
N ASP A 47 1.42 1.48 9.76
CA ASP A 47 0.53 1.13 8.66
C ASP A 47 1.20 1.42 7.33
N ALA A 48 1.93 2.51 7.26
CA ALA A 48 2.63 2.84 6.03
C ALA A 48 3.67 1.78 5.70
N ALA A 49 4.37 1.30 6.71
CA ALA A 49 5.36 0.27 6.50
C ALA A 49 4.70 -1.03 6.04
N SER A 50 3.57 -1.35 6.62
CA SER A 50 2.85 -2.55 6.22
C SER A 50 2.42 -2.46 4.77
N LEU A 51 1.92 -1.31 4.38
CA LEU A 51 1.48 -1.11 3.02
C LEU A 51 2.65 -1.27 2.05
N GLU A 52 3.76 -0.66 2.37
CA GLU A 52 4.91 -0.75 1.53
C GLU A 52 5.37 -2.19 1.38
N ARG A 53 5.34 -2.93 2.48
CA ARG A 53 5.75 -4.29 2.45
C ARG A 53 4.88 -5.13 1.55
N ILE A 54 3.57 -4.92 1.62
CA ILE A 54 2.64 -5.65 0.79
C ILE A 54 2.98 -5.49 -0.68
N PHE A 55 3.18 -4.27 -1.11
CA PHE A 55 3.45 -4.03 -2.50
C PHE A 55 4.84 -4.46 -2.92
N THR A 56 5.79 -4.35 -2.02
CA THR A 56 7.13 -4.76 -2.35
C THR A 56 7.20 -6.26 -2.55
N GLU A 57 6.55 -6.98 -1.67
CA GLU A 57 6.56 -8.42 -1.78
C GLU A 57 5.83 -8.89 -3.00
N GLU A 58 4.69 -8.26 -3.26
CA GLU A 58 3.95 -8.64 -4.39
C GLU A 58 4.68 -8.39 -5.66
N GLN A 59 5.39 -7.31 -5.72
CA GLN A 59 6.04 -7.00 -6.89
C GLN A 59 7.24 -7.84 -7.10
N GLY A 60 7.69 -8.56 -6.20
CA GLY A 60 8.71 -9.25 -6.43
C GLY A 60 9.69 -9.35 -6.29
N ALA A 61 9.55 -9.22 -5.85
CA ALA A 61 10.32 -9.32 -5.60
C ALA A 61 11.29 -9.86 -6.24
N GLN A 62 11.69 -9.94 -6.68
CA GLN A 62 12.51 -10.45 -7.29
C GLN A 62 13.28 -10.20 -7.24
#